data_58dfadaae7a461421d8e8f2a3307203a
#
_entry.id   58dfadaae7a461421d8e8f2a3307203a
#
_cell.length_a   1.000
_cell.length_b   1.000
_cell.length_c   1.000
_cell.angle_alpha   90.00
_cell.angle_beta   90.00
_cell.angle_gamma   90.00
#
_symmetry.space_group_name_H-M   'P 1'
#
loop_
_entity.id
_entity.type
_entity.pdbx_description
1 polymer ?
#
loop_
_entity_poly.entity_id
_entity_poly.type
_entity_poly.pdbx_seq_one_letter_code
_entity_poly.pdbx_strand_id
1 'polypeptide(L)'
;MVRMFRTSDGAIHEIQEPQDGCWVALTNPTATEIFEISEQFQIEVDDLRAPLDEEERSRIEVEDNYTLILVDVPMIEERNDKDWYGTIPLGII
;
A
#
# COMPACT_ATOMS: atom_id res chain seq x y z
N MET A 1 -3.94 4.85 -8.07
CA MET A 1 -5.37 4.78 -7.65
C MET A 1 -5.45 4.63 -6.15
N VAL A 2 -6.27 5.44 -5.53
CA VAL A 2 -6.51 5.41 -4.07
C VAL A 2 -7.95 4.98 -3.83
N ARG A 3 -8.14 3.94 -3.01
CA ARG A 3 -9.44 3.46 -2.58
C ARG A 3 -9.45 3.33 -1.07
N MET A 4 -10.58 3.60 -0.45
CA MET A 4 -10.72 3.54 1.00
C MET A 4 -11.88 2.63 1.37
N PHE A 5 -11.67 1.84 2.42
CA PHE A 5 -12.65 0.86 2.87
C PHE A 5 -12.80 0.91 4.39
N ARG A 6 -13.99 0.64 4.87
CA ARG A 6 -14.27 0.53 6.28
C ARG A 6 -15.25 -0.61 6.54
N THR A 7 -15.01 -1.35 7.61
CA THR A 7 -15.95 -2.37 8.07
C THR A 7 -17.01 -1.73 8.95
N SER A 8 -18.27 -1.97 8.62
CA SER A 8 -19.41 -1.50 9.37
C SER A 8 -20.51 -2.55 9.30
N ASP A 9 -21.15 -2.85 10.43
CA ASP A 9 -22.24 -3.83 10.52
C ASP A 9 -21.87 -5.21 9.92
N GLY A 10 -20.61 -5.63 10.11
CA GLY A 10 -20.13 -6.93 9.64
C GLY A 10 -19.82 -6.99 8.15
N ALA A 11 -19.85 -5.89 7.44
CA ALA A 11 -19.53 -5.81 6.01
C ALA A 11 -18.49 -4.74 5.72
N ILE A 12 -17.72 -4.95 4.64
CA ILE A 12 -16.74 -3.99 4.15
C ILE A 12 -17.43 -3.06 3.16
N HIS A 13 -17.31 -1.76 3.38
CA HIS A 13 -17.87 -0.73 2.51
C HIS A 13 -16.76 0.17 1.97
N GLU A 14 -16.86 0.52 0.70
CA GLU A 14 -15.99 1.55 0.13
C GLU A 14 -16.49 2.92 0.56
N ILE A 15 -15.57 3.77 1.03
CA ILE A 15 -15.87 5.12 1.49
C ILE A 15 -15.08 6.13 0.66
N GLN A 16 -15.54 7.39 0.64
CA GLN A 16 -14.96 8.45 -0.18
C GLN A 16 -14.04 9.38 0.59
N GLU A 17 -14.17 9.38 1.92
CA GLU A 17 -13.34 10.22 2.80
C GLU A 17 -12.74 9.39 3.92
N PRO A 18 -11.52 9.74 4.39
CA PRO A 18 -10.88 8.98 5.47
C PRO A 18 -11.69 9.05 6.75
N GLN A 19 -11.76 7.91 7.44
CA GLN A 19 -12.38 7.77 8.75
C GLN A 19 -11.47 6.93 9.62
N ASP A 20 -11.59 7.08 10.94
CA ASP A 20 -10.83 6.24 11.87
C ASP A 20 -11.15 4.76 11.64
N GLY A 21 -10.09 3.94 11.60
CA GLY A 21 -10.23 2.52 11.37
C GLY A 21 -10.46 2.14 9.91
N CYS A 22 -10.27 3.06 8.96
CA CYS A 22 -10.38 2.74 7.55
C CYS A 22 -9.09 2.12 7.00
N TRP A 23 -9.25 1.39 5.94
CA TRP A 23 -8.15 0.86 5.13
C TRP A 23 -8.00 1.74 3.89
N VAL A 24 -6.81 2.26 3.66
CA VAL A 24 -6.50 3.06 2.47
C VAL A 24 -5.59 2.22 1.56
N ALA A 25 -6.11 1.86 0.39
CA ALA A 25 -5.39 1.04 -0.58
C ALA A 25 -4.83 1.92 -1.69
N LEU A 26 -3.50 1.92 -1.83
CA LEU A 26 -2.80 2.59 -2.92
C LEU A 26 -2.32 1.55 -3.93
N THR A 27 -2.80 1.64 -5.15
CA THR A 27 -2.40 0.75 -6.24
C THR A 27 -1.84 1.61 -7.36
N ASN A 28 -0.59 1.38 -7.73
CA ASN A 28 0.08 2.18 -8.75
C ASN A 28 -0.15 3.69 -8.56
N PRO A 29 0.14 4.24 -7.38
CA PRO A 29 -0.20 5.62 -7.10
C PRO A 29 0.61 6.59 -7.94
N THR A 30 -0.01 7.71 -8.31
CA THR A 30 0.69 8.83 -8.95
C THR A 30 1.51 9.60 -7.91
N ALA A 31 2.45 10.43 -8.37
CA ALA A 31 3.23 11.28 -7.48
C ALA A 31 2.33 12.25 -6.68
N THR A 32 1.27 12.75 -7.29
CA THR A 32 0.29 13.62 -6.62
C THR A 32 -0.47 12.85 -5.54
N GLU A 33 -0.90 11.64 -5.82
CA GLU A 33 -1.57 10.78 -4.84
C GLU A 33 -0.67 10.47 -3.64
N ILE A 34 0.59 10.15 -3.88
CA ILE A 34 1.57 9.90 -2.82
C ILE A 34 1.74 11.15 -1.94
N PHE A 35 1.88 12.33 -2.57
CA PHE A 35 2.03 13.58 -1.84
C PHE A 35 0.80 13.87 -0.96
N GLU A 36 -0.39 13.72 -1.51
CA GLU A 36 -1.63 13.95 -0.77
C GLU A 36 -1.79 13.02 0.43
N ILE A 37 -1.50 11.73 0.25
CA ILE A 37 -1.53 10.76 1.34
C ILE A 37 -0.46 11.07 2.39
N SER A 38 0.75 11.43 1.96
CA SER A 38 1.83 11.85 2.86
C SER A 38 1.40 12.99 3.76
N GLU A 39 0.81 14.02 3.18
CA GLU A 39 0.34 15.20 3.93
C GLU A 39 -0.82 14.85 4.86
N GLN A 40 -1.79 14.07 4.38
CA GLN A 40 -3.00 13.77 5.12
C GLN A 40 -2.75 12.88 6.34
N PHE A 41 -1.87 11.89 6.21
CA PHE A 41 -1.60 10.90 7.26
C PHE A 41 -0.26 11.11 7.96
N GLN A 42 0.49 12.13 7.61
CA GLN A 42 1.81 12.42 8.20
C GLN A 42 2.77 11.24 8.05
N ILE A 43 2.86 10.73 6.83
CA ILE A 43 3.75 9.62 6.46
C ILE A 43 4.80 10.18 5.51
N GLU A 44 6.06 9.82 5.72
CA GLU A 44 7.15 10.22 4.84
C GLU A 44 6.94 9.69 3.42
N VAL A 45 7.18 10.54 2.43
CA VAL A 45 7.02 10.18 1.01
C VAL A 45 7.89 8.96 0.66
N ASP A 46 9.10 8.89 1.18
CA ASP A 46 10.01 7.78 0.91
C ASP A 46 9.45 6.44 1.40
N ASP A 47 8.73 6.45 2.53
CA ASP A 47 8.09 5.24 3.06
C ASP A 47 6.89 4.81 2.23
N LEU A 48 6.16 5.77 1.66
CA LEU A 48 5.08 5.47 0.72
C LEU A 48 5.58 4.94 -0.62
N ARG A 49 6.79 5.35 -1.02
CA ARG A 49 7.42 4.89 -2.26
C ARG A 49 8.14 3.56 -2.15
N ALA A 50 8.56 3.18 -0.96
CA ALA A 50 9.34 1.96 -0.75
C ALA A 50 8.69 0.72 -1.37
N PRO A 51 7.37 0.48 -1.23
CA PRO A 51 6.74 -0.69 -1.86
C PRO A 51 6.75 -0.68 -3.39
N LEU A 52 7.03 0.46 -4.00
CA LEU A 52 7.07 0.59 -5.46
C LEU A 52 8.44 0.22 -6.05
N ASP A 53 9.43 0.00 -5.20
CA ASP A 53 10.77 -0.42 -5.60
C ASP A 53 10.90 -1.93 -5.44
N GLU A 54 11.03 -2.64 -6.55
CA GLU A 54 11.14 -4.11 -6.55
C GLU A 54 12.39 -4.63 -5.84
N GLU A 55 13.39 -3.79 -5.63
CA GLU A 55 14.63 -4.15 -4.94
C GLU A 55 14.58 -3.95 -3.43
N GLU A 56 13.47 -3.40 -2.91
CA GLU A 56 13.31 -3.21 -1.48
C GLU A 56 13.27 -4.55 -0.74
N ARG A 57 13.88 -4.56 0.43
CA ARG A 57 13.94 -5.75 1.29
C ARG A 57 12.80 -5.76 2.29
N SER A 58 12.28 -6.94 2.56
CA SER A 58 11.30 -7.14 3.63
C SER A 58 11.88 -6.69 4.97
N ARG A 59 11.15 -5.82 5.66
CA ARG A 59 11.57 -5.28 6.96
C ARG A 59 10.43 -4.61 7.68
N ILE A 60 10.65 -4.32 8.95
CA ILE A 60 9.73 -3.52 9.76
C ILE A 60 10.50 -2.31 10.27
N GLU A 61 9.97 -1.12 10.02
CA GLU A 61 10.51 0.14 10.54
C GLU A 61 9.46 0.81 11.44
N VAL A 62 9.84 1.09 12.67
CA VAL A 62 8.96 1.77 13.63
C VAL A 62 9.33 3.23 13.68
N GLU A 63 8.41 4.08 13.25
CA GLU A 63 8.52 5.52 13.33
C GLU A 63 7.71 6.07 14.52
N ASP A 64 7.79 7.38 14.78
CA ASP A 64 7.13 7.97 15.94
C ASP A 64 5.60 7.87 15.87
N ASN A 65 5.02 7.99 14.68
CA ASN A 65 3.57 8.05 14.48
C ASN A 65 3.00 6.94 13.61
N TYR A 66 3.84 6.06 13.08
CA TYR A 66 3.39 4.91 12.28
C TYR A 66 4.46 3.82 12.26
N THR A 67 4.06 2.65 11.77
CA THR A 67 4.97 1.53 11.52
C THR A 67 4.88 1.15 10.05
N LEU A 68 6.02 1.03 9.39
CA LEU A 68 6.12 0.55 8.02
C LEU A 68 6.50 -0.94 8.04
N ILE A 69 5.70 -1.74 7.36
CA ILE A 69 5.97 -3.17 7.17
C ILE A 69 6.10 -3.41 5.67
N LEU A 70 7.25 -3.91 5.24
CA LEU A 70 7.49 -4.34 3.86
C LEU A 70 7.60 -5.85 3.83
N VAL A 71 6.78 -6.48 3.01
CA VAL A 71 6.79 -7.94 2.80
C VAL A 71 6.78 -8.22 1.31
N ASP A 72 7.36 -9.34 0.91
CA ASP A 72 7.25 -9.83 -0.45
C ASP A 72 6.05 -10.74 -0.57
N VAL A 73 5.19 -10.46 -1.54
CA VAL A 73 4.03 -11.28 -1.84
C VAL A 73 4.21 -11.95 -3.20
N PRO A 74 3.75 -13.19 -3.37
CA PRO A 74 3.87 -13.88 -4.64
C PRO A 74 2.97 -13.24 -5.69
N MET A 75 3.45 -13.20 -6.93
CA MET A 75 2.65 -12.80 -8.07
C MET A 75 2.81 -13.81 -9.19
N ILE A 76 1.77 -13.93 -9.99
CA ILE A 76 1.75 -14.74 -11.20
C ILE A 76 1.52 -13.79 -12.37
N GLU A 77 2.40 -13.86 -13.35
CA GLU A 77 2.29 -13.07 -14.57
C GLU A 77 2.19 -14.02 -15.76
N GLU A 78 1.19 -13.83 -16.60
CA GLU A 78 1.03 -14.61 -17.83
C GLU A 78 1.78 -13.90 -18.96
N ARG A 79 2.75 -14.60 -19.54
CA ARG A 79 3.50 -14.16 -20.70
C ARG A 79 3.59 -15.27 -21.73
N ASN A 80 3.17 -15.02 -22.96
CA ASN A 80 3.24 -15.99 -24.07
C ASN A 80 2.61 -17.34 -23.72
N ASP A 81 1.43 -17.30 -23.12
CA ASP A 81 0.67 -18.48 -22.67
C ASP A 81 1.38 -19.33 -21.58
N LYS A 82 2.34 -18.74 -20.88
CA LYS A 82 3.03 -19.39 -19.76
C LYS A 82 2.92 -18.54 -18.50
N ASP A 83 2.76 -19.20 -17.39
CA ASP A 83 2.78 -18.57 -16.08
C ASP A 83 4.21 -18.33 -15.61
N TRP A 84 4.51 -17.10 -15.24
CA TRP A 84 5.77 -16.71 -14.61
C TRP A 84 5.50 -16.36 -13.17
N TYR A 85 6.33 -16.87 -12.27
CA TYR A 85 6.19 -16.67 -10.84
C TYR A 85 7.27 -15.70 -10.36
N GLY A 86 6.87 -14.78 -9.54
CA GLY A 86 7.77 -13.79 -8.95
C GLY A 86 7.21 -13.27 -7.65
N THR A 87 7.86 -12.25 -7.10
CA THR A 87 7.38 -11.54 -5.92
C THR A 87 7.33 -10.06 -6.19
N ILE A 88 6.42 -9.39 -5.51
CA ILE A 88 6.37 -7.93 -5.48
C ILE A 88 6.34 -7.47 -4.03
N PRO A 89 6.91 -6.29 -3.73
CA PRO A 89 6.80 -5.73 -2.40
C PRO A 89 5.37 -5.28 -2.12
N LEU A 90 4.91 -5.52 -0.91
CA LEU A 90 3.69 -4.94 -0.35
C LEU A 90 4.07 -4.13 0.88
N GLY A 91 3.66 -2.88 0.92
CA GLY A 91 3.84 -2.02 2.08
C GLY A 91 2.56 -1.91 2.87
N ILE A 92 2.67 -2.06 4.18
CA ILE A 92 1.58 -1.86 5.13
C ILE A 92 2.05 -0.80 6.12
N ILE A 93 1.29 0.26 6.27
CA ILE A 93 1.62 1.37 7.14
C ILE A 93 0.47 1.62 8.10
#